data_c0f83f3bef551ed5717f603fedb83e88
#
_entry.id   c0f83f3bef551ed5717f603fedb83e88
#
_cell.length_a   1.000
_cell.length_b   1.000
_cell.length_c   1.000
_cell.angle_alpha   90.00
_cell.angle_beta   90.00
_cell.angle_gamma   90.00
#
_symmetry.space_group_name_H-M   'P 1'
#
loop_
_entity.id
_entity.type
_entity.pdbx_description
1 polymer ?
#
loop_
_entity_poly.entity_id
_entity_poly.type
_entity_poly.pdbx_seq_one_letter_code
_entity_poly.pdbx_strand_id
1 'polypeptide(L)'
;MSRGGRIKDRDQPERRCIATGEVQPKAGLIRFVSAPDGLVVPDLAEKLPGRGIWVVADRAAIDKAAAKGLFSRAAKATVKAPEGLADLVEVGVARRLVELVSLARKSGRAVAGFEKVKGWLAEGRAKVLLQASDGSERGKGKLWTPTGGRWFGCLTASELGLSFGRDHVIHGALAAGGLTDKVILEAGRLTGLRGHDGGNTAAGKE
;
A
#
# COMPACT_ATOMS: atom_id res chain seq x y z
N MET A 1 -24.26 29.72 -8.57
CA MET A 1 -22.96 28.98 -8.70
C MET A 1 -22.61 28.41 -7.33
N SER A 2 -22.93 27.14 -7.08
CA SER A 2 -22.77 26.49 -5.77
C SER A 2 -21.37 25.87 -5.71
N ARG A 3 -20.51 26.33 -4.80
CA ARG A 3 -19.22 25.72 -4.51
C ARG A 3 -19.48 24.41 -3.76
N GLY A 4 -19.28 23.28 -4.45
CA GLY A 4 -19.30 21.95 -3.82
C GLY A 4 -18.20 21.85 -2.78
N GLY A 5 -18.56 21.97 -1.51
CA GLY A 5 -17.68 21.74 -0.38
C GLY A 5 -17.30 20.27 -0.33
N ARG A 6 -16.02 19.94 -0.49
CA ARG A 6 -15.49 18.62 -0.13
C ARG A 6 -15.84 18.37 1.34
N ILE A 7 -16.58 17.30 1.60
CA ILE A 7 -16.78 16.77 2.96
C ILE A 7 -15.39 16.38 3.45
N LYS A 8 -14.81 17.19 4.35
CA LYS A 8 -13.58 16.82 5.07
C LYS A 8 -13.93 15.67 6.00
N ASP A 9 -13.41 14.50 5.71
CA ASP A 9 -13.39 13.38 6.64
C ASP A 9 -12.48 13.80 7.81
N ARG A 10 -13.08 14.32 8.88
CA ARG A 10 -12.39 14.99 10.00
C ARG A 10 -11.53 14.04 10.87
N ASP A 11 -11.63 12.73 10.61
CA ASP A 11 -10.97 11.70 11.43
C ASP A 11 -9.63 11.20 10.88
N GLN A 12 -9.20 11.61 9.67
CA GLN A 12 -7.91 11.20 9.15
C GLN A 12 -6.88 12.36 9.23
N PRO A 13 -5.82 12.22 10.03
CA PRO A 13 -4.80 13.25 10.14
C PRO A 13 -4.12 13.50 8.77
N GLU A 14 -4.17 14.74 8.32
CA GLU A 14 -3.53 15.17 7.08
C GLU A 14 -2.07 15.55 7.33
N ARG A 15 -1.23 15.36 6.32
CA ARG A 15 0.18 15.77 6.32
C ARG A 15 0.56 16.38 4.98
N ARG A 16 1.53 17.28 5.02
CA ARG A 16 2.08 17.89 3.81
C ARG A 16 3.20 17.01 3.24
N CYS A 17 3.09 16.63 1.97
CA CYS A 17 4.15 16.00 1.21
C CYS A 17 5.26 17.02 0.91
N ILE A 18 6.52 16.70 1.27
CA ILE A 18 7.66 17.61 1.02
C ILE A 18 8.05 17.70 -0.46
N ALA A 19 7.71 16.68 -1.26
CA ALA A 19 8.05 16.60 -2.69
C ALA A 19 7.05 17.33 -3.60
N THR A 20 5.75 17.28 -3.27
CA THR A 20 4.68 17.92 -4.06
C THR A 20 4.16 19.22 -3.42
N GLY A 21 4.34 19.39 -2.11
CA GLY A 21 3.76 20.51 -1.36
C GLY A 21 2.28 20.34 -0.98
N GLU A 22 1.64 19.30 -1.46
CA GLU A 22 0.21 19.02 -1.24
C GLU A 22 -0.05 18.51 0.18
N VAL A 23 -1.20 18.87 0.72
CA VAL A 23 -1.73 18.37 1.99
C VAL A 23 -2.76 17.29 1.67
N GLN A 24 -2.55 16.11 2.23
CA GLN A 24 -3.41 14.95 1.97
C GLN A 24 -3.46 14.02 3.20
N PRO A 25 -4.41 13.08 3.25
CA PRO A 25 -4.47 12.07 4.30
C PRO A 25 -3.16 11.29 4.40
N LYS A 26 -2.67 11.07 5.62
CA LYS A 26 -1.40 10.36 5.85
C LYS A 26 -1.39 8.92 5.30
N ALA A 27 -2.56 8.35 5.05
CA ALA A 27 -2.72 7.02 4.45
C ALA A 27 -1.97 6.86 3.12
N GLY A 28 -1.97 7.90 2.28
CA GLY A 28 -1.25 7.94 0.99
C GLY A 28 0.22 8.34 1.09
N LEU A 29 0.75 8.53 2.29
CA LEU A 29 2.10 9.04 2.52
C LEU A 29 2.98 8.01 3.22
N ILE A 30 4.29 8.09 2.97
CA ILE A 30 5.33 7.39 3.71
C ILE A 30 5.95 8.37 4.71
N ARG A 31 6.07 7.92 5.96
CA ARG A 31 6.79 8.65 7.00
C ARG A 31 8.28 8.35 6.95
N PHE A 32 9.08 9.39 7.10
CA PHE A 32 10.53 9.31 7.27
C PHE A 32 10.91 10.06 8.55
N VAL A 33 12.04 9.68 9.13
CA VAL A 33 12.66 10.37 10.25
C VAL A 33 14.15 10.54 9.98
N SER A 34 14.78 11.52 10.66
CA SER A 34 16.23 11.62 10.71
C SER A 34 16.73 10.79 11.88
N ALA A 35 17.63 9.85 11.61
CA ALA A 35 18.34 9.11 12.64
C ALA A 35 19.44 9.98 13.28
N PRO A 36 19.99 9.60 14.46
CA PRO A 36 21.00 10.38 15.16
C PRO A 36 22.30 10.63 14.36
N ASP A 37 22.63 9.70 13.45
CA ASP A 37 23.77 9.80 12.52
C ASP A 37 23.50 10.69 11.30
N GLY A 38 22.31 11.30 11.23
CA GLY A 38 21.90 12.15 10.12
C GLY A 38 21.37 11.40 8.90
N LEU A 39 21.20 10.08 8.97
CA LEU A 39 20.57 9.33 7.86
C LEU A 39 19.04 9.49 7.86
N VAL A 40 18.46 9.55 6.68
CA VAL A 40 17.01 9.49 6.46
C VAL A 40 16.56 8.04 6.50
N VAL A 41 15.64 7.71 7.41
CA VAL A 41 15.15 6.35 7.62
C VAL A 41 13.64 6.30 7.34
N PRO A 42 13.14 5.35 6.51
CA PRO A 42 11.71 5.10 6.36
C PRO A 42 11.12 4.56 7.66
N ASP A 43 10.04 5.17 8.13
CA ASP A 43 9.29 4.70 9.31
C ASP A 43 7.90 4.19 8.88
N LEU A 44 7.89 3.02 8.26
CA LEU A 44 6.69 2.40 7.72
C LEU A 44 5.66 2.03 8.81
N ALA A 45 6.14 1.81 10.03
CA ALA A 45 5.29 1.49 11.18
C ALA A 45 4.81 2.73 11.93
N GLU A 46 5.33 3.91 11.61
CA GLU A 46 5.06 5.20 12.27
C GLU A 46 5.34 5.17 13.78
N LYS A 47 6.42 4.46 14.18
CA LYS A 47 6.79 4.23 15.59
C LYS A 47 8.12 4.86 15.99
N LEU A 48 8.96 5.22 15.05
CA LEU A 48 10.26 5.79 15.36
C LEU A 48 10.10 7.18 16.00
N PRO A 49 10.96 7.50 16.98
CA PRO A 49 10.97 8.83 17.61
C PRO A 49 11.38 9.92 16.61
N GLY A 50 11.10 11.16 16.94
CA GLY A 50 11.49 12.31 16.13
C GLY A 50 10.38 12.87 15.25
N ARG A 51 10.71 14.01 14.62
CA ARG A 51 9.79 14.70 13.71
C ARG A 51 9.58 13.89 12.45
N GLY A 52 8.34 13.52 12.16
CA GLY A 52 7.97 12.86 10.91
C GLY A 52 8.08 13.80 9.71
N ILE A 53 8.74 13.35 8.66
CA ILE A 53 8.82 13.96 7.34
C ILE A 53 8.00 13.06 6.40
N TRP A 54 7.15 13.66 5.57
CA TRP A 54 6.16 12.88 4.81
C TRP A 54 6.33 13.08 3.31
N VAL A 55 6.34 11.99 2.57
CA VAL A 55 6.39 11.96 1.10
C VAL A 55 5.26 11.07 0.60
N VAL A 56 4.58 11.48 -0.47
CA VAL A 56 3.58 10.63 -1.12
C VAL A 56 4.21 9.28 -1.51
N ALA A 57 3.43 8.20 -1.38
CA ALA A 57 3.86 6.84 -1.71
C ALA A 57 3.98 6.67 -3.25
N ASP A 58 4.94 7.35 -3.81
CA ASP A 58 5.27 7.42 -5.23
C ASP A 58 6.79 7.44 -5.39
N ARG A 59 7.33 6.59 -6.26
CA ARG A 59 8.78 6.43 -6.46
C ARG A 59 9.43 7.74 -6.89
N ALA A 60 8.88 8.41 -7.89
CA ALA A 60 9.44 9.64 -8.43
C ALA A 60 9.44 10.77 -7.39
N ALA A 61 8.43 10.82 -6.53
CA ALA A 61 8.36 11.80 -5.44
C ALA A 61 9.45 11.54 -4.38
N ILE A 62 9.74 10.29 -4.02
CA ILE A 62 10.80 9.92 -3.08
C ILE A 62 12.16 10.25 -3.68
N ASP A 63 12.41 9.87 -4.93
CA ASP A 63 13.66 10.17 -5.64
C ASP A 63 13.89 11.68 -5.77
N LYS A 64 12.84 12.44 -6.13
CA LYS A 64 12.88 13.91 -6.14
C LYS A 64 13.23 14.49 -4.78
N ALA A 65 12.63 13.97 -3.70
CA ALA A 65 12.90 14.46 -2.35
C ALA A 65 14.36 14.20 -1.93
N ALA A 66 14.92 13.05 -2.28
CA ALA A 66 16.30 12.69 -2.06
C ALA A 66 17.26 13.58 -2.87
N ALA A 67 17.06 13.65 -4.20
CA ALA A 67 17.95 14.37 -5.11
C ALA A 67 17.98 15.88 -4.86
N LYS A 68 16.87 16.49 -4.45
CA LYS A 68 16.74 17.95 -4.24
C LYS A 68 17.00 18.40 -2.79
N GLY A 69 17.51 17.51 -1.92
CA GLY A 69 17.81 17.84 -0.52
C GLY A 69 16.58 18.28 0.30
N LEU A 70 15.36 17.83 -0.11
CA LEU A 70 14.14 18.27 0.55
C LEU A 70 14.01 17.70 1.97
N PHE A 71 14.66 16.58 2.25
CA PHE A 71 14.72 16.00 3.59
C PHE A 71 15.50 16.93 4.54
N SER A 72 16.65 17.46 4.14
CA SER A 72 17.43 18.41 4.96
C SER A 72 16.65 19.68 5.26
N ARG A 73 15.94 20.21 4.26
CA ARG A 73 15.06 21.38 4.44
C ARG A 73 13.93 21.10 5.44
N ALA A 74 13.29 19.93 5.34
CA ALA A 74 12.20 19.55 6.24
C ALA A 74 12.68 19.23 7.66
N ALA A 75 13.83 18.59 7.80
CA ALA A 75 14.47 18.29 9.08
C ALA A 75 15.03 19.55 9.77
N LYS A 76 15.29 20.65 9.02
CA LYS A 76 16.02 21.84 9.46
C LYS A 76 17.44 21.49 9.94
N ALA A 77 18.05 20.47 9.37
CA ALA A 77 19.39 19.97 9.67
C ALA A 77 19.94 19.27 8.41
N THR A 78 21.26 19.17 8.31
CA THR A 78 21.88 18.39 7.24
C THR A 78 21.62 16.92 7.47
N VAL A 79 20.86 16.29 6.56
CA VAL A 79 20.59 14.85 6.58
C VAL A 79 20.89 14.25 5.21
N LYS A 80 21.27 12.98 5.19
CA LYS A 80 21.62 12.24 3.98
C LYS A 80 20.58 11.17 3.69
N ALA A 81 19.95 11.24 2.52
CA ALA A 81 19.14 10.15 2.02
C ALA A 81 20.06 9.02 1.52
N PRO A 82 19.86 7.76 1.90
CA PRO A 82 20.62 6.64 1.37
C PRO A 82 20.35 6.49 -0.13
N GLU A 83 21.33 5.95 -0.86
CA GLU A 83 21.16 5.56 -2.24
C GLU A 83 20.07 4.48 -2.35
N GLY A 84 19.24 4.53 -3.41
CA GLY A 84 18.12 3.60 -3.58
C GLY A 84 17.03 3.72 -2.51
N LEU A 85 16.83 4.90 -1.90
CA LEU A 85 15.82 5.09 -0.85
C LEU A 85 14.42 4.63 -1.28
N ALA A 86 14.03 4.87 -2.53
CA ALA A 86 12.73 4.43 -3.05
C ALA A 86 12.63 2.90 -3.11
N ASP A 87 13.72 2.20 -3.47
CA ASP A 87 13.77 0.72 -3.47
C ASP A 87 13.65 0.16 -2.04
N LEU A 88 14.35 0.76 -1.08
CA LEU A 88 14.25 0.38 0.33
C LEU A 88 12.81 0.52 0.85
N VAL A 89 12.13 1.61 0.48
CA VAL A 89 10.73 1.85 0.86
C VAL A 89 9.82 0.82 0.21
N GLU A 90 9.96 0.57 -1.09
CA GLU A 90 9.14 -0.41 -1.82
C GLU A 90 9.27 -1.81 -1.22
N VAL A 91 10.50 -2.30 -1.05
CA VAL A 91 10.76 -3.62 -0.44
C VAL A 91 10.18 -3.70 0.98
N GLY A 92 10.35 -2.64 1.76
CA GLY A 92 9.81 -2.57 3.12
C GLY A 92 8.28 -2.62 3.16
N VAL A 93 7.60 -1.89 2.27
CA VAL A 93 6.13 -1.89 2.16
C VAL A 93 5.61 -3.24 1.66
N ALA A 94 6.26 -3.84 0.64
CA ALA A 94 5.90 -5.16 0.12
C ALA A 94 6.01 -6.22 1.22
N ARG A 95 7.12 -6.27 1.96
CA ARG A 95 7.32 -7.19 3.09
C ARG A 95 6.24 -7.02 4.15
N ARG A 96 5.93 -5.78 4.53
CA ARG A 96 4.90 -5.48 5.52
C ARG A 96 3.51 -5.92 5.04
N LEU A 97 3.18 -5.73 3.76
CA LEU A 97 1.93 -6.21 3.17
C LEU A 97 1.84 -7.73 3.23
N VAL A 98 2.90 -8.46 2.85
CA VAL A 98 3.00 -9.93 2.95
C VAL A 98 2.78 -10.40 4.38
N GLU A 99 3.39 -9.76 5.37
CA GLU A 99 3.22 -10.08 6.80
C GLU A 99 1.75 -9.89 7.25
N LEU A 100 1.10 -8.80 6.86
CA LEU A 100 -0.30 -8.52 7.21
C LEU A 100 -1.26 -9.53 6.59
N VAL A 101 -1.07 -9.91 5.33
CA VAL A 101 -1.86 -10.96 4.66
C VAL A 101 -1.64 -12.31 5.33
N SER A 102 -0.39 -12.63 5.72
CA SER A 102 -0.07 -13.86 6.45
C SER A 102 -0.79 -13.92 7.82
N LEU A 103 -0.83 -12.80 8.55
CA LEU A 103 -1.58 -12.69 9.80
C LEU A 103 -3.09 -12.87 9.59
N ALA A 104 -3.64 -12.25 8.53
CA ALA A 104 -5.03 -12.42 8.16
C ALA A 104 -5.37 -13.89 7.83
N ARG A 105 -4.46 -14.60 7.12
CA ARG A 105 -4.59 -16.04 6.88
C ARG A 105 -4.62 -16.84 8.18
N LYS A 106 -3.65 -16.60 9.06
CA LYS A 106 -3.57 -17.32 10.35
C LYS A 106 -4.81 -17.13 11.21
N SER A 107 -5.48 -15.96 11.10
CA SER A 107 -6.74 -15.68 11.80
C SER A 107 -8.00 -16.16 11.06
N GLY A 108 -7.86 -16.96 9.98
CA GLY A 108 -8.98 -17.45 9.18
C GLY A 108 -9.69 -16.37 8.36
N ARG A 109 -9.09 -15.17 8.20
CA ARG A 109 -9.67 -14.03 7.48
C ARG A 109 -9.11 -13.83 6.08
N ALA A 110 -8.26 -14.74 5.60
CA ALA A 110 -7.78 -14.74 4.23
C ALA A 110 -7.74 -16.15 3.65
N VAL A 111 -8.05 -16.26 2.37
CA VAL A 111 -7.98 -17.50 1.58
C VAL A 111 -7.23 -17.28 0.29
N ALA A 112 -6.67 -18.36 -0.26
CA ALA A 112 -5.98 -18.36 -1.55
C ALA A 112 -6.46 -19.50 -2.44
N GLY A 113 -6.34 -19.25 -3.75
CA GLY A 113 -6.73 -20.16 -4.82
C GLY A 113 -8.09 -19.82 -5.44
N PHE A 114 -8.22 -20.09 -6.73
CA PHE A 114 -9.33 -19.64 -7.56
C PHE A 114 -10.72 -19.99 -6.98
N GLU A 115 -10.96 -21.26 -6.69
CA GLU A 115 -12.28 -21.72 -6.24
C GLU A 115 -12.69 -21.13 -4.88
N LYS A 116 -11.74 -21.08 -3.92
CA LYS A 116 -12.01 -20.49 -2.59
C LYS A 116 -12.30 -19.00 -2.67
N VAL A 117 -11.52 -18.29 -3.47
CA VAL A 117 -11.69 -16.85 -3.67
C VAL A 117 -13.03 -16.57 -4.36
N LYS A 118 -13.36 -17.33 -5.41
CA LYS A 118 -14.64 -17.22 -6.11
C LYS A 118 -15.84 -17.48 -5.18
N GLY A 119 -15.75 -18.50 -4.34
CA GLY A 119 -16.78 -18.77 -3.32
C GLY A 119 -16.96 -17.60 -2.35
N TRP A 120 -15.88 -17.04 -1.82
CA TRP A 120 -15.95 -15.90 -0.90
C TRP A 120 -16.50 -14.62 -1.56
N LEU A 121 -16.23 -14.43 -2.86
CA LEU A 121 -16.81 -13.33 -3.64
C LEU A 121 -18.32 -13.53 -3.81
N ALA A 122 -18.76 -14.74 -4.19
CA ALA A 122 -20.17 -15.06 -4.38
C ALA A 122 -20.98 -14.97 -3.07
N GLU A 123 -20.39 -15.35 -1.94
CA GLU A 123 -20.99 -15.26 -0.61
C GLU A 123 -20.99 -13.83 -0.03
N GLY A 124 -20.39 -12.84 -0.74
CA GLY A 124 -20.23 -11.47 -0.22
C GLY A 124 -19.30 -11.37 0.98
N ARG A 125 -18.50 -12.41 1.26
CA ARG A 125 -17.59 -12.49 2.40
C ARG A 125 -16.29 -11.73 2.17
N ALA A 126 -15.84 -11.63 0.91
CA ALA A 126 -14.63 -10.93 0.55
C ALA A 126 -14.81 -9.41 0.65
N LYS A 127 -13.84 -8.71 1.27
CA LYS A 127 -13.72 -7.26 1.27
C LYS A 127 -12.57 -6.78 0.39
N VAL A 128 -11.55 -7.61 0.23
CA VAL A 128 -10.39 -7.33 -0.64
C VAL A 128 -10.14 -8.54 -1.52
N LEU A 129 -9.93 -8.28 -2.82
CA LEU A 129 -9.39 -9.22 -3.79
C LEU A 129 -7.93 -8.85 -4.06
N LEU A 130 -7.03 -9.81 -3.88
CA LEU A 130 -5.62 -9.70 -4.27
C LEU A 130 -5.39 -10.60 -5.49
N GLN A 131 -4.76 -10.05 -6.54
CA GLN A 131 -4.35 -10.81 -7.71
C GLN A 131 -2.88 -10.54 -8.00
N ALA A 132 -2.13 -11.58 -8.35
CA ALA A 132 -0.72 -11.41 -8.67
C ALA A 132 -0.51 -10.51 -9.90
N SER A 133 0.44 -9.56 -9.82
CA SER A 133 0.75 -8.64 -10.92
C SER A 133 1.17 -9.37 -12.19
N ASP A 134 1.93 -10.46 -12.03
CA ASP A 134 2.46 -11.35 -13.06
C ASP A 134 1.54 -12.54 -13.41
N GLY A 135 0.32 -12.56 -12.86
CA GLY A 135 -0.71 -13.54 -13.22
C GLY A 135 -1.32 -13.28 -14.61
N SER A 136 -1.81 -14.34 -15.28
CA SER A 136 -2.41 -14.20 -16.60
C SER A 136 -3.71 -13.38 -16.57
N GLU A 137 -3.89 -12.47 -17.53
CA GLU A 137 -5.10 -11.64 -17.66
C GLU A 137 -6.37 -12.48 -17.79
N ARG A 138 -6.30 -13.61 -18.52
CA ARG A 138 -7.44 -14.56 -18.63
C ARG A 138 -7.87 -15.13 -17.28
N GLY A 139 -6.91 -15.35 -16.37
CA GLY A 139 -7.21 -15.84 -15.01
C GLY A 139 -7.79 -14.74 -14.14
N LYS A 140 -7.23 -13.54 -14.23
CA LYS A 140 -7.66 -12.37 -13.46
C LYS A 140 -9.10 -11.95 -13.81
N GLY A 141 -9.46 -11.90 -15.09
CA GLY A 141 -10.78 -11.49 -15.58
C GLY A 141 -11.94 -12.43 -15.24
N LYS A 142 -11.68 -13.60 -14.61
CA LYS A 142 -12.73 -14.52 -14.14
C LYS A 142 -13.24 -14.21 -12.73
N LEU A 143 -12.62 -13.28 -12.03
CA LEU A 143 -13.00 -12.83 -10.71
C LEU A 143 -13.33 -11.34 -10.75
N TRP A 144 -14.19 -10.90 -9.87
CA TRP A 144 -14.67 -9.51 -9.81
C TRP A 144 -14.30 -8.83 -8.50
N THR A 145 -14.25 -7.50 -8.52
CA THR A 145 -14.03 -6.73 -7.30
C THR A 145 -15.18 -6.94 -6.32
N PRO A 146 -14.92 -7.21 -5.03
CA PRO A 146 -15.98 -7.35 -4.04
C PRO A 146 -16.86 -6.10 -3.98
N THR A 147 -18.17 -6.28 -3.88
CA THR A 147 -19.12 -5.17 -3.74
C THR A 147 -18.77 -4.31 -2.51
N GLY A 148 -18.58 -3.02 -2.70
CA GLY A 148 -18.12 -2.10 -1.64
C GLY A 148 -16.73 -2.44 -1.08
N GLY A 149 -15.97 -3.28 -1.77
CA GLY A 149 -14.61 -3.69 -1.44
C GLY A 149 -13.57 -3.08 -2.37
N ARG A 150 -12.37 -3.69 -2.38
CA ARG A 150 -11.23 -3.24 -3.17
C ARG A 150 -10.51 -4.39 -3.85
N TRP A 151 -9.87 -4.06 -4.96
CA TRP A 151 -8.96 -4.93 -5.69
C TRP A 151 -7.53 -4.35 -5.68
N PHE A 152 -6.51 -5.21 -5.58
CA PHE A 152 -5.12 -4.84 -5.72
C PHE A 152 -4.35 -5.89 -6.51
N GLY A 153 -3.51 -5.41 -7.44
CA GLY A 153 -2.61 -6.21 -8.27
C GLY A 153 -1.13 -5.88 -8.05
N CYS A 154 -0.74 -5.47 -6.84
CA CYS A 154 0.58 -4.92 -6.57
C CYS A 154 1.63 -5.93 -6.08
N LEU A 155 1.26 -7.15 -5.74
CA LEU A 155 2.17 -8.24 -5.36
C LEU A 155 2.38 -9.21 -6.53
N THR A 156 3.59 -9.73 -6.68
CA THR A 156 3.86 -10.86 -7.59
C THR A 156 3.28 -12.17 -7.06
N ALA A 157 3.19 -13.19 -7.90
CA ALA A 157 2.71 -14.52 -7.49
C ALA A 157 3.57 -15.13 -6.40
N SER A 158 4.89 -14.91 -6.42
CA SER A 158 5.81 -15.36 -5.38
C SER A 158 5.61 -14.61 -4.08
N GLU A 159 5.50 -13.27 -4.11
CA GLU A 159 5.25 -12.47 -2.90
C GLU A 159 3.91 -12.82 -2.25
N LEU A 160 2.86 -12.96 -3.07
CA LEU A 160 1.56 -13.40 -2.56
C LEU A 160 1.64 -14.83 -2.04
N GLY A 161 2.43 -15.71 -2.68
CA GLY A 161 2.73 -17.07 -2.24
C GLY A 161 3.30 -17.11 -0.83
N LEU A 162 4.28 -16.26 -0.53
CA LEU A 162 4.89 -16.14 0.82
C LEU A 162 3.83 -15.91 1.90
N SER A 163 2.80 -15.09 1.62
CA SER A 163 1.71 -14.81 2.57
C SER A 163 0.92 -16.06 2.93
N PHE A 164 0.84 -17.02 2.01
CA PHE A 164 0.06 -18.24 2.15
C PHE A 164 0.94 -19.49 2.43
N GLY A 165 2.26 -19.34 2.57
CA GLY A 165 3.20 -20.46 2.78
C GLY A 165 3.22 -21.39 1.57
N ARG A 166 3.23 -20.84 0.36
CA ARG A 166 3.30 -21.52 -0.93
C ARG A 166 4.30 -20.84 -1.84
N ASP A 167 4.81 -21.53 -2.83
CA ASP A 167 5.74 -20.96 -3.79
C ASP A 167 5.06 -19.86 -4.64
N HIS A 168 3.83 -20.12 -5.08
CA HIS A 168 3.05 -19.20 -5.91
C HIS A 168 1.58 -19.17 -5.51
N VAL A 169 0.99 -17.96 -5.52
CA VAL A 169 -0.46 -17.72 -5.39
C VAL A 169 -0.85 -16.63 -6.38
N ILE A 170 -1.87 -16.89 -7.20
CA ILE A 170 -2.38 -15.91 -8.17
C ILE A 170 -3.55 -15.12 -7.61
N HIS A 171 -4.40 -15.74 -6.80
CA HIS A 171 -5.62 -15.13 -6.26
C HIS A 171 -5.70 -15.33 -4.75
N GLY A 172 -5.93 -14.24 -4.03
CA GLY A 172 -6.22 -14.19 -2.61
C GLY A 172 -7.43 -13.32 -2.32
N ALA A 173 -8.14 -13.62 -1.25
CA ALA A 173 -9.23 -12.76 -0.76
C ALA A 173 -9.14 -12.60 0.74
N LEU A 174 -9.55 -11.42 1.23
CA LEU A 174 -9.62 -11.11 2.65
C LEU A 174 -11.05 -10.71 3.03
N ALA A 175 -11.52 -11.22 4.15
CA ALA A 175 -12.76 -10.78 4.78
C ALA A 175 -12.56 -9.46 5.52
N ALA A 176 -13.63 -8.73 5.84
CA ALA A 176 -13.58 -7.48 6.60
C ALA A 176 -12.91 -7.65 7.97
N GLY A 177 -12.20 -6.64 8.44
CA GLY A 177 -11.59 -6.59 9.78
C GLY A 177 -10.35 -5.69 9.83
N GLY A 178 -9.88 -5.36 11.02
CA GLY A 178 -8.80 -4.39 11.22
C GLY A 178 -7.45 -4.77 10.57
N LEU A 179 -7.17 -6.06 10.34
CA LEU A 179 -6.01 -6.48 9.54
C LEU A 179 -6.22 -6.14 8.06
N THR A 180 -7.44 -6.31 7.55
CA THR A 180 -7.80 -6.00 6.17
C THR A 180 -7.72 -4.50 5.90
N ASP A 181 -8.09 -3.65 6.87
CA ASP A 181 -7.92 -2.20 6.73
C ASP A 181 -6.45 -1.81 6.61
N LYS A 182 -5.57 -2.47 7.37
CA LYS A 182 -4.12 -2.30 7.25
C LYS A 182 -3.57 -2.83 5.92
N VAL A 183 -4.10 -3.94 5.42
CA VAL A 183 -3.76 -4.46 4.08
C VAL A 183 -4.14 -3.46 2.99
N ILE A 184 -5.34 -2.88 3.06
CA ILE A 184 -5.79 -1.84 2.11
C ILE A 184 -4.83 -0.64 2.10
N LEU A 185 -4.38 -0.21 3.27
CA LEU A 185 -3.44 0.89 3.41
C LEU A 185 -2.09 0.58 2.75
N GLU A 186 -1.47 -0.54 3.11
CA GLU A 186 -0.16 -0.90 2.59
C GLU A 186 -0.21 -1.30 1.09
N ALA A 187 -1.29 -1.95 0.65
CA ALA A 187 -1.49 -2.25 -0.76
C ALA A 187 -1.65 -0.98 -1.61
N GLY A 188 -2.36 0.04 -1.10
CA GLY A 188 -2.46 1.33 -1.76
C GLY A 188 -1.10 2.04 -1.88
N ARG A 189 -0.28 2.02 -0.82
CA ARG A 189 1.09 2.55 -0.83
C ARG A 189 1.97 1.81 -1.84
N LEU A 190 1.92 0.47 -1.84
CA LEU A 190 2.72 -0.34 -2.77
C LEU A 190 2.32 -0.13 -4.22
N THR A 191 1.03 0.03 -4.49
CA THR A 191 0.51 0.36 -5.82
C THR A 191 1.12 1.66 -6.35
N GLY A 192 1.16 2.72 -5.55
CA GLY A 192 1.78 3.99 -5.94
C GLY A 192 3.30 3.87 -6.17
N LEU A 193 4.01 3.10 -5.34
CA LEU A 193 5.45 2.87 -5.47
C LEU A 193 5.83 2.07 -6.71
N ARG A 194 5.00 1.10 -7.12
CA ARG A 194 5.24 0.23 -8.28
C ARG A 194 4.65 0.76 -9.59
N GLY A 195 3.82 1.80 -9.54
CA GLY A 195 3.11 2.31 -10.71
C GLY A 195 2.13 1.29 -11.31
N HIS A 196 1.63 0.36 -10.50
CA HIS A 196 0.67 -0.65 -10.93
C HIS A 196 -0.76 -0.15 -10.70
N ASP A 197 -1.68 -0.58 -11.54
CA ASP A 197 -3.10 -0.28 -11.35
C ASP A 197 -3.60 -0.96 -10.07
N GLY A 198 -4.03 -0.15 -9.16
CA GLY A 198 -4.68 -0.59 -7.93
C GLY A 198 -5.73 0.44 -7.56
N GLY A 199 -6.96 0.05 -7.49
CA GLY A 199 -8.06 0.95 -7.19
C GLY A 199 -9.42 0.31 -7.42
N ASN A 200 -10.45 1.07 -7.64
CA ASN A 200 -11.85 0.67 -7.63
C ASN A 200 -12.35 -0.19 -8.81
N THR A 201 -11.50 -0.59 -9.74
CA THR A 201 -11.93 -1.36 -10.91
C THR A 201 -11.03 -2.56 -11.14
N ALA A 202 -11.46 -3.75 -10.72
CA ALA A 202 -11.04 -4.95 -11.43
C ALA A 202 -11.63 -4.84 -12.85
N ALA A 203 -10.83 -5.16 -13.86
CA ALA A 203 -11.35 -5.38 -15.21
C ALA A 203 -12.22 -6.65 -15.20
N GLY A 204 -13.44 -6.51 -14.78
CA GLY A 204 -14.46 -7.55 -14.76
C GLY A 204 -15.80 -6.89 -15.07
N LYS A 205 -16.32 -7.22 -16.23
CA LYS A 205 -17.56 -6.73 -16.81
C LYS A 205 -18.72 -6.74 -15.80
N GLU A 206 -19.53 -5.67 -15.89
CA GLU A 206 -20.97 -5.70 -15.60
C GLU A 206 -21.66 -6.88 -16.27
#